data_c5b386741817288dd7f6e88c42da213d
#
_entry.id   c5b386741817288dd7f6e88c42da213d
#
_cell.length_a   1.000
_cell.length_b   1.000
_cell.length_c   1.000
_cell.angle_alpha   90.00
_cell.angle_beta   90.00
_cell.angle_gamma   90.00
#
_symmetry.space_group_name_H-M   'P 1'
#
loop_
_entity.id
_entity.type
_entity.pdbx_description
1 polymer ?
#
loop_
_entity_poly.entity_id
_entity_poly.type
_entity_poly.pdbx_seq_one_letter_code
_entity_poly.pdbx_strand_id
1 'polypeptide(L)' 'MKVLLRNPKREVEVEGPITVHALLQRFELSPETVLVIVGDELVTNDAHLGDDDSVEIRPVTSGGAA' A
#
# COMPACT_ATOMS: atom_id res chain seq x y z
N MET A 1 2.09 7.90 9.36
CA MET A 1 1.26 6.72 9.11
C MET A 1 2.13 5.48 9.06
N LYS A 2 1.54 4.40 9.45
CA LYS A 2 2.26 3.14 9.52
C LYS A 2 1.93 2.31 8.29
N VAL A 3 2.96 1.88 7.58
CA VAL A 3 2.78 1.12 6.35
C VAL A 3 3.37 -0.26 6.57
N LEU A 4 2.54 -1.28 6.44
CA LEU A 4 2.97 -2.66 6.59
C LEU A 4 3.13 -3.27 5.20
N LEU A 5 4.34 -3.67 4.90
CA LEU A 5 4.65 -4.35 3.65
C LEU A 5 4.73 -5.84 3.91
N ARG A 6 4.23 -6.61 2.96
CA ARG A 6 4.32 -8.06 3.05
C ARG A 6 5.33 -8.57 2.04
N ASN A 7 5.97 -9.64 2.37
CA ASN A 7 6.82 -10.39 1.46
C ASN A 7 8.07 -9.62 1.02
N PRO A 8 8.99 -9.34 1.90
CA PRO A 8 8.98 -9.75 3.30
C PRO A 8 8.17 -8.77 4.15
N LYS A 9 7.78 -9.24 5.30
CA LYS A 9 7.00 -8.42 6.20
C LYS A 9 7.88 -7.32 6.77
N ARG A 10 7.48 -6.09 6.51
CA ARG A 10 8.22 -4.92 6.97
C ARG A 10 7.24 -3.84 7.38
N GLU A 11 7.62 -3.11 8.41
CA GLU A 11 6.83 -1.99 8.86
C GLU A 11 7.65 -0.73 8.64
N VAL A 12 7.08 0.23 7.93
CA VAL A 12 7.76 1.47 7.60
C VAL A 12 6.86 2.62 7.99
N GLU A 13 7.46 3.65 8.55
CA GLU A 13 6.72 4.85 8.89
C GLU A 13 6.86 5.87 7.79
N VAL A 14 5.74 6.39 7.32
CA VAL A 14 5.71 7.36 6.23
C VAL A 14 4.89 8.56 6.67
N GLU A 15 5.37 9.74 6.37
CA GLU A 15 4.65 10.95 6.68
C GLU A 15 3.51 11.15 5.70
N GLY A 16 2.34 11.44 6.23
CA GLY A 16 1.20 11.80 5.42
C GLY A 16 0.83 13.26 5.62
N PRO A 17 -0.24 13.71 4.98
CA PRO A 17 -1.09 12.93 4.08
C PRO A 17 -0.44 12.67 2.73
N ILE A 18 -0.87 11.60 2.10
CA ILE A 18 -0.28 11.18 0.82
C ILE A 18 -1.33 10.32 0.10
N THR A 19 -1.28 10.33 -1.23
CA THR A 19 -2.17 9.44 -1.98
C THR A 19 -1.56 8.06 -2.08
N VAL A 20 -2.41 7.06 -2.35
CA VAL A 20 -1.92 5.70 -2.54
C VAL A 20 -0.92 5.67 -3.69
N HIS A 21 -1.22 6.39 -4.76
CA HIS A 21 -0.33 6.43 -5.91
C HIS A 21 1.05 6.93 -5.52
N ALA A 22 1.11 8.03 -4.78
CA ALA A 22 2.39 8.60 -4.37
C ALA A 22 3.11 7.66 -3.41
N LEU A 23 2.36 6.99 -2.54
CA LEU A 23 2.95 6.06 -1.60
C LEU A 23 3.61 4.88 -2.33
N LEU A 24 2.91 4.33 -3.32
CA LEU A 24 3.45 3.21 -4.08
C LEU A 24 4.68 3.62 -4.87
N GLN A 25 4.68 4.83 -5.40
CA GLN A 25 5.86 5.32 -6.12
C GLN A 25 7.06 5.41 -5.19
N ARG A 26 6.83 5.78 -3.97
CA ARG A 26 7.90 5.91 -3.00
C ARG A 26 8.58 4.57 -2.75
N PHE A 27 7.82 3.49 -2.83
CA PHE A 27 8.36 2.15 -2.64
C PHE A 27 8.69 1.47 -3.98
N GLU A 28 8.52 2.19 -5.07
CA GLU A 28 8.78 1.66 -6.41
C GLU A 28 7.90 0.45 -6.70
N LEU A 29 6.65 0.53 -6.29
CA LEU A 29 5.68 -0.53 -6.48
C LEU A 29 4.66 -0.10 -7.52
N SER A 30 4.27 -1.06 -8.36
CA SER A 30 3.25 -0.82 -9.36
C SER A 30 1.86 -1.08 -8.74
N PRO A 31 0.91 -0.18 -8.96
CA PRO A 31 -0.44 -0.41 -8.38
C PRO A 31 -1.12 -1.65 -8.93
N GLU A 32 -0.63 -2.17 -10.04
CA GLU A 32 -1.21 -3.37 -10.61
C GLU A 32 -0.71 -4.65 -9.96
N THR A 33 0.35 -4.54 -9.18
CA THR A 33 0.96 -5.72 -8.58
C THR A 33 0.73 -5.82 -7.08
N VAL A 34 0.00 -4.87 -6.51
CA VAL A 34 -0.23 -4.87 -5.06
C VAL A 34 -1.67 -4.48 -4.78
N LEU A 35 -2.12 -4.88 -3.60
CA LEU A 35 -3.39 -4.42 -3.04
C LEU A 35 -3.07 -3.53 -1.85
N VAL A 36 -3.81 -2.44 -1.73
CA VAL A 36 -3.60 -1.50 -0.63
C VAL A 36 -4.84 -1.52 0.26
N ILE A 37 -4.62 -1.79 1.52
CA ILE A 37 -5.70 -1.91 2.50
C ILE A 37 -5.48 -0.88 3.59
N VAL A 38 -6.48 -0.08 3.85
CA VAL A 38 -6.43 0.92 4.91
C VAL A 38 -7.47 0.54 5.95
N GLY A 39 -6.99 0.32 7.17
CA GLY A 39 -7.87 -0.25 8.16
C GLY A 39 -8.25 -1.64 7.70
N ASP A 40 -9.50 -1.88 7.48
CA ASP A 40 -9.96 -3.16 6.95
C ASP A 40 -10.55 -3.00 5.58
N GLU A 41 -10.23 -1.92 4.90
CA GLU A 41 -10.89 -1.58 3.66
C GLU A 41 -9.90 -1.52 2.52
N LEU A 42 -10.25 -2.16 1.42
CA LEU A 42 -9.46 -2.10 0.20
C LEU A 42 -9.69 -0.76 -0.47
N VAL A 43 -8.62 -0.06 -0.81
CA VAL A 43 -8.73 1.26 -1.42
C VAL A 43 -8.09 1.26 -2.79
N THR A 44 -8.48 2.25 -3.58
CA THR A 44 -7.95 2.37 -4.93
C THR A 44 -6.74 3.28 -4.96
N ASN A 45 -6.13 3.36 -6.14
CA ASN A 45 -4.87 4.08 -6.33
C ASN A 45 -5.00 5.57 -6.05
N ASP A 46 -6.17 6.13 -6.23
CA ASP A 46 -6.38 7.56 -6.05
C ASP A 46 -6.88 7.93 -4.65
N ALA A 47 -6.95 6.98 -3.75
CA ALA A 47 -7.39 7.25 -2.39
C ALA A 47 -6.38 8.12 -1.65
N HIS A 48 -6.87 8.92 -0.73
CA HIS A 48 -6.04 9.77 0.10
C HIS A 48 -5.81 9.10 1.45
N LEU A 49 -4.57 9.12 1.90
CA LEU A 49 -4.19 8.51 3.17
C LEU A 49 -3.84 9.61 4.14
N GLY A 50 -4.40 9.52 5.33
CA GLY A 50 -4.10 10.47 6.38
C GLY A 50 -2.90 10.04 7.20
N ASP A 51 -2.37 10.99 7.95
CA ASP A 51 -1.17 10.74 8.74
C ASP A 51 -1.40 9.70 9.84
N ASP A 52 -2.66 9.51 10.23
CA ASP A 52 -3.00 8.55 11.27
C ASP A 52 -3.46 7.21 10.74
N ASP A 53 -3.44 7.02 9.45
CA ASP A 53 -3.94 5.79 8.88
C ASP A 53 -2.94 4.66 9.03
N SER A 54 -3.47 3.45 9.10
CA SER A 54 -2.66 2.24 9.05
C SER A 54 -2.88 1.61 7.69
N VAL A 55 -1.80 1.39 6.97
CA VAL A 55 -1.87 0.93 5.60
C VAL A 55 -1.15 -0.40 5.48
N GLU A 56 -1.76 -1.32 4.77
CA GLU A 56 -1.14 -2.61 4.48
C GLU A 56 -1.04 -2.76 2.98
N ILE A 57 0.15 -3.13 2.50
CA ILE A 57 0.38 -3.35 1.08
C ILE A 57 0.70 -4.83 0.89
N ARG A 58 -0.15 -5.51 0.13
CA ARG A 58 -0.03 -6.95 -0.09
C ARG A 58 0.25 -7.22 -1.56
N PRO A 59 1.18 -8.10 -1.85
CA PRO A 59 1.43 -8.44 -3.25
C PRO A 59 0.29 -9.25 -3.83
N VAL A 60 0.02 -9.03 -5.10
CA VAL A 60 -0.98 -9.80 -5.82
C VAL A 60 -0.24 -10.83 -6.63
N THR A 61 -0.62 -12.09 -6.45
CA THR A 61 0.02 -13.18 -7.17
C THR A 61 -0.76 -13.45 -8.44
N SER A 62 -0.74 -12.48 -9.31
CA SER A 62 -1.49 -12.65 -10.54
C SER A 62 -0.83 -13.66 -11.46
N GLY A 63 0.45 -13.78 -11.32
CA GLY A 63 1.16 -14.73 -12.16
C GLY A 63 0.67 -16.12 -11.93
N GLY A 64 0.20 -16.34 -10.73
CA GLY A 64 -0.35 -17.64 -10.46
C GLY A 64 -1.38 -18.00 -11.47
N ALA A 65 -1.97 -17.02 -12.04
CA ALA A 65 -2.94 -17.29 -13.07
C ALA A 65 -2.34 -18.01 -14.24
N ALA A 66 -1.11 -17.91 -14.35
CA ALA A 66 -0.51 -18.62 -15.47
C ALA A 66 -0.72 -20.08 -15.28
#